data_fe73612ca332936ad5a63bdf51bef497
#
_entry.id   fe73612ca332936ad5a63bdf51bef497
#
_cell.length_a   1.000
_cell.length_b   1.000
_cell.length_c   1.000
_cell.angle_alpha   90.00
_cell.angle_beta   90.00
_cell.angle_gamma   90.00
#
_symmetry.space_group_name_H-M   'P 1'
#
loop_
_entity.id
_entity.type
_entity.pdbx_description
1 polymer ?
#
loop_
_entity_poly.entity_id
_entity_poly.type
_entity_poly.pdbx_seq_one_letter_code
_entity_poly.pdbx_strand_id
1 'polypeptide(L)'
;VDTNVNTFDFEYNGATYSIDVLKYLPISEKNDLIEVALQKAEQNGNYNDVALEMYFNLNLIYLYTNISFTDKQKEDESELYDKLQCSGLIDAVIANMDQDEYSQLLEYLEKTKENRLVYGNSAAAVLRSFIQDLPSQMSQAVDILNNIKPEQFEEARRLAQIADKTGMNNPSKVVQMPTPEK
;
A
#
# COMPACT_ATOMS: atom_id res chain seq x y z
N VAL A 1 -2.89 -38.88 -0.76
CA VAL A 1 -1.82 -38.12 -0.09
C VAL A 1 -1.74 -36.79 -0.82
N ASP A 2 -2.11 -35.72 -0.15
CA ASP A 2 -2.04 -34.37 -0.73
C ASP A 2 -0.57 -34.00 -0.89
N THR A 3 -0.08 -33.91 -2.12
CA THR A 3 1.34 -33.68 -2.42
C THR A 3 1.75 -32.20 -2.24
N ASN A 4 0.81 -31.35 -1.81
CA ASN A 4 1.00 -29.91 -1.71
C ASN A 4 1.34 -29.41 -0.29
N VAL A 5 1.59 -30.32 0.65
CA VAL A 5 1.95 -30.01 2.03
C VAL A 5 3.23 -30.72 2.44
N ASN A 6 3.98 -30.10 3.34
CA ASN A 6 5.01 -30.73 4.17
C ASN A 6 4.41 -30.92 5.56
N THR A 7 4.53 -32.11 6.13
CA THR A 7 4.03 -32.42 7.47
C THR A 7 5.19 -32.67 8.41
N PHE A 8 5.16 -32.06 9.61
CA PHE A 8 6.14 -32.31 10.65
C PHE A 8 5.47 -32.41 12.02
N ASP A 9 6.13 -33.09 12.95
CA ASP A 9 5.67 -33.22 14.32
C ASP A 9 6.33 -32.13 15.19
N PHE A 10 5.51 -31.42 15.98
CA PHE A 10 5.94 -30.37 16.89
C PHE A 10 5.55 -30.70 18.32
N GLU A 11 6.51 -30.70 19.23
CA GLU A 11 6.26 -30.95 20.65
C GLU A 11 6.02 -29.65 21.41
N TYR A 12 4.88 -29.55 22.07
CA TYR A 12 4.53 -28.42 22.90
C TYR A 12 3.82 -28.86 24.18
N ASN A 13 4.30 -28.43 25.34
CA ASN A 13 3.76 -28.79 26.68
C ASN A 13 3.59 -30.29 26.90
N GLY A 14 4.52 -31.09 26.36
CA GLY A 14 4.49 -32.56 26.51
C GLY A 14 3.49 -33.29 25.61
N ALA A 15 2.87 -32.60 24.69
CA ALA A 15 2.04 -33.15 23.64
C ALA A 15 2.69 -32.97 22.25
N THR A 16 2.49 -33.95 21.38
CA THR A 16 2.98 -33.89 19.98
C THR A 16 1.83 -33.50 19.06
N TYR A 17 2.04 -32.51 18.22
CA TYR A 17 1.09 -32.00 17.24
C TYR A 17 1.64 -32.23 15.84
N SER A 18 0.84 -32.81 14.96
CA SER A 18 1.18 -32.93 13.54
C SER A 18 0.76 -31.66 12.81
N ILE A 19 1.73 -30.94 12.25
CA ILE A 19 1.52 -29.67 11.59
C ILE A 19 1.77 -29.83 10.10
N ASP A 20 0.76 -29.45 9.31
CA ASP A 20 0.86 -29.38 7.86
C ASP A 20 1.25 -27.96 7.44
N VAL A 21 2.23 -27.85 6.54
CA VAL A 21 2.68 -26.59 5.95
C VAL A 21 2.48 -26.64 4.45
N LEU A 22 1.72 -25.73 3.89
CA LEU A 22 1.53 -25.61 2.44
C LEU A 22 2.85 -25.30 1.74
N LYS A 23 3.12 -25.98 0.63
CA LYS A 23 4.30 -25.73 -0.22
C LYS A 23 4.11 -24.48 -1.09
N TYR A 24 2.87 -24.11 -1.37
CA TYR A 24 2.52 -23.00 -2.25
C TYR A 24 1.20 -22.39 -1.83
N LEU A 25 1.14 -21.07 -1.86
CA LEU A 25 -0.08 -20.29 -1.65
C LEU A 25 -0.47 -19.58 -2.97
N PRO A 26 -1.76 -19.52 -3.34
CA PRO A 26 -2.21 -18.76 -4.50
C PRO A 26 -1.75 -17.30 -4.45
N ILE A 27 -1.46 -16.72 -5.62
CA ILE A 27 -0.89 -15.36 -5.70
C ILE A 27 -1.79 -14.29 -5.05
N SER A 28 -3.11 -14.47 -5.10
CA SER A 28 -4.06 -13.59 -4.40
C SER A 28 -3.86 -13.61 -2.89
N GLU A 29 -3.70 -14.80 -2.32
CA GLU A 29 -3.52 -14.98 -0.88
C GLU A 29 -2.14 -14.51 -0.42
N LYS A 30 -1.08 -14.69 -1.25
CA LYS A 30 0.24 -14.09 -1.01
C LYS A 30 0.16 -12.56 -0.96
N ASN A 31 -0.57 -11.97 -1.89
CA ASN A 31 -0.79 -10.54 -1.91
C ASN A 31 -1.51 -10.06 -0.64
N ASP A 32 -2.59 -10.76 -0.25
CA ASP A 32 -3.34 -10.42 0.96
C ASP A 32 -2.47 -10.54 2.23
N LEU A 33 -1.62 -11.56 2.32
CA LEU A 33 -0.65 -11.73 3.41
C LEU A 33 0.24 -10.50 3.55
N ILE A 34 0.85 -10.07 2.45
CA ILE A 34 1.79 -8.95 2.41
C ILE A 34 1.07 -7.62 2.70
N GLU A 35 -0.10 -7.41 2.06
CA GLU A 35 -0.88 -6.20 2.22
C GLU A 35 -1.35 -6.00 3.67
N VAL A 36 -1.84 -7.07 4.32
CA VAL A 36 -2.28 -7.03 5.72
C VAL A 36 -1.10 -6.76 6.65
N ALA A 37 0.06 -7.40 6.44
CA ALA A 37 1.24 -7.17 7.26
C ALA A 37 1.73 -5.72 7.15
N LEU A 38 1.82 -5.17 5.94
CA LEU A 38 2.22 -3.79 5.70
C LEU A 38 1.22 -2.79 6.29
N GLN A 39 -0.09 -3.02 6.11
CA GLN A 39 -1.13 -2.14 6.63
C GLN A 39 -1.08 -2.04 8.15
N LYS A 40 -0.90 -3.17 8.85
CA LYS A 40 -0.84 -3.20 10.31
C LYS A 40 0.47 -2.62 10.87
N ALA A 41 1.57 -2.69 10.12
CA ALA A 41 2.86 -2.16 10.52
C ALA A 41 3.06 -0.68 10.20
N GLU A 42 2.16 -0.07 9.41
CA GLU A 42 2.26 1.32 9.00
C GLU A 42 1.98 2.27 10.18
N GLN A 43 2.88 3.23 10.37
CA GLN A 43 2.77 4.29 11.38
C GLN A 43 3.19 5.63 10.78
N ASN A 44 2.24 6.53 10.56
CA ASN A 44 2.50 7.89 10.06
C ASN A 44 3.27 7.93 8.71
N GLY A 45 2.97 7.04 7.79
CA GLY A 45 3.62 6.96 6.48
C GLY A 45 4.98 6.27 6.48
N ASN A 46 5.38 5.66 7.60
CA ASN A 46 6.55 4.81 7.73
C ASN A 46 6.15 3.41 8.23
N TYR A 47 7.07 2.47 8.21
CA TYR A 47 6.84 1.14 8.72
C TYR A 47 7.64 0.88 9.99
N ASN A 48 6.99 0.29 10.99
CA ASN A 48 7.67 -0.29 12.14
C ASN A 48 8.14 -1.70 11.75
N ASP A 49 9.44 -1.89 11.57
CA ASP A 49 10.02 -3.16 11.10
C ASP A 49 9.75 -4.32 12.05
N VAL A 50 9.75 -4.08 13.37
CA VAL A 50 9.42 -5.11 14.37
C VAL A 50 7.96 -5.54 14.26
N ALA A 51 7.04 -4.58 14.10
CA ALA A 51 5.63 -4.88 13.89
C ALA A 51 5.41 -5.57 12.54
N LEU A 52 6.15 -5.19 11.50
CA LEU A 52 6.09 -5.82 10.19
C LEU A 52 6.48 -7.29 10.24
N GLU A 53 7.59 -7.61 10.90
CA GLU A 53 8.04 -8.97 11.12
C GLU A 53 6.99 -9.79 11.90
N MET A 54 6.46 -9.23 12.98
CA MET A 54 5.42 -9.87 13.78
C MET A 54 4.18 -10.22 12.93
N TYR A 55 3.63 -9.25 12.22
CA TYR A 55 2.42 -9.46 11.41
C TYR A 55 2.67 -10.37 10.20
N PHE A 56 3.83 -10.28 9.59
CA PHE A 56 4.21 -11.18 8.50
C PHE A 56 4.26 -12.63 8.99
N ASN A 57 4.94 -12.91 10.09
CA ASN A 57 5.06 -14.25 10.65
C ASN A 57 3.71 -14.80 11.17
N LEU A 58 2.87 -13.98 11.79
CA LEU A 58 1.52 -14.41 12.18
C LEU A 58 0.68 -14.80 10.96
N ASN A 59 0.72 -14.00 9.89
CA ASN A 59 0.00 -14.32 8.66
C ASN A 59 0.56 -15.57 7.96
N LEU A 60 1.86 -15.82 8.05
CA LEU A 60 2.43 -17.11 7.60
C LEU A 60 1.79 -18.28 8.34
N ILE A 61 1.73 -18.22 9.66
CA ILE A 61 1.11 -19.29 10.46
C ILE A 61 -0.37 -19.47 10.08
N TYR A 62 -1.11 -18.37 9.93
CA TYR A 62 -2.55 -18.42 9.61
C TYR A 62 -2.86 -19.01 8.24
N LEU A 63 -2.04 -18.72 7.23
CA LEU A 63 -2.34 -19.06 5.83
C LEU A 63 -1.61 -20.31 5.35
N TYR A 64 -0.41 -20.58 5.87
CA TYR A 64 0.38 -21.75 5.42
C TYR A 64 0.20 -22.98 6.27
N THR A 65 -0.43 -22.89 7.46
CA THR A 65 -0.53 -24.05 8.35
C THR A 65 -1.98 -24.46 8.63
N ASN A 66 -2.15 -25.71 9.10
CA ASN A 66 -3.43 -26.21 9.62
C ASN A 66 -3.73 -25.74 11.05
N ILE A 67 -2.92 -24.83 11.62
CA ILE A 67 -3.12 -24.32 12.97
C ILE A 67 -4.24 -23.29 12.98
N SER A 68 -5.18 -23.45 13.91
CA SER A 68 -6.26 -22.50 14.14
C SER A 68 -6.21 -21.92 15.53
N PHE A 69 -6.51 -20.65 15.65
CA PHE A 69 -6.58 -19.92 16.92
C PHE A 69 -8.01 -19.44 17.18
N THR A 70 -8.40 -19.46 18.43
CA THR A 70 -9.68 -18.89 18.86
C THR A 70 -9.67 -17.37 18.75
N ASP A 71 -10.86 -16.75 18.66
CA ASP A 71 -10.97 -15.28 18.61
C ASP A 71 -10.31 -14.63 19.83
N LYS A 72 -10.45 -15.24 21.01
CA LYS A 72 -9.79 -14.75 22.22
C LYS A 72 -8.25 -14.77 22.14
N GLN A 73 -7.65 -15.73 21.45
CA GLN A 73 -6.20 -15.76 21.24
C GLN A 73 -5.73 -14.72 20.23
N LYS A 74 -6.62 -14.31 19.31
CA LYS A 74 -6.36 -13.29 18.31
C LYS A 74 -6.62 -11.86 18.80
N GLU A 75 -7.26 -11.68 19.97
CA GLU A 75 -7.52 -10.35 20.55
C GLU A 75 -6.22 -9.60 20.88
N ASP A 76 -5.18 -10.33 21.31
CA ASP A 76 -3.83 -9.78 21.54
C ASP A 76 -2.81 -10.51 20.65
N GLU A 77 -2.62 -9.95 19.44
CA GLU A 77 -1.70 -10.53 18.46
C GLU A 77 -0.23 -10.46 18.93
N SER A 78 0.13 -9.49 19.77
CA SER A 78 1.48 -9.39 20.30
C SER A 78 1.76 -10.49 21.32
N GLU A 79 0.82 -10.74 22.24
CA GLU A 79 0.93 -11.86 23.21
C GLU A 79 0.93 -13.22 22.47
N LEU A 80 0.11 -13.35 21.44
CA LEU A 80 0.09 -14.56 20.61
C LEU A 80 1.44 -14.79 19.93
N TYR A 81 1.99 -13.75 19.28
CA TYR A 81 3.29 -13.83 18.63
C TYR A 81 4.39 -14.24 19.59
N ASP A 82 4.47 -13.60 20.77
CA ASP A 82 5.48 -13.93 21.78
C ASP A 82 5.40 -15.40 22.22
N LYS A 83 4.18 -15.94 22.39
CA LYS A 83 3.99 -17.37 22.72
C LYS A 83 4.46 -18.28 21.60
N LEU A 84 4.15 -17.97 20.35
CA LEU A 84 4.57 -18.75 19.20
C LEU A 84 6.08 -18.70 19.00
N GLN A 85 6.69 -17.52 19.15
CA GLN A 85 8.13 -17.34 19.07
C GLN A 85 8.86 -18.06 20.20
N CYS A 86 8.44 -17.90 21.46
CA CYS A 86 9.03 -18.57 22.59
C CYS A 86 8.90 -20.10 22.53
N SER A 87 7.86 -20.62 21.88
CA SER A 87 7.71 -22.08 21.68
C SER A 87 8.61 -22.63 20.56
N GLY A 88 9.21 -21.77 19.73
CA GLY A 88 9.97 -22.16 18.55
C GLY A 88 9.10 -22.59 17.37
N LEU A 89 7.78 -22.39 17.45
CA LEU A 89 6.85 -22.81 16.39
C LEU A 89 7.07 -22.06 15.09
N ILE A 90 7.32 -20.74 15.17
CA ILE A 90 7.55 -19.91 13.97
C ILE A 90 8.78 -20.43 13.21
N ASP A 91 9.89 -20.66 13.90
CA ASP A 91 11.11 -21.18 13.30
C ASP A 91 10.91 -22.57 12.70
N ALA A 92 10.15 -23.43 13.41
CA ALA A 92 9.85 -24.78 12.93
C ALA A 92 8.98 -24.74 11.64
N VAL A 93 8.02 -23.85 11.57
CA VAL A 93 7.18 -23.69 10.36
C VAL A 93 8.04 -23.18 9.20
N ILE A 94 8.83 -22.12 9.40
CA ILE A 94 9.71 -21.56 8.35
C ILE A 94 10.71 -22.61 7.85
N ALA A 95 11.28 -23.41 8.74
CA ALA A 95 12.21 -24.49 8.38
C ALA A 95 11.56 -25.61 7.53
N ASN A 96 10.23 -25.80 7.66
CA ASN A 96 9.45 -26.80 6.91
C ASN A 96 8.70 -26.20 5.70
N MET A 97 8.79 -24.90 5.47
CA MET A 97 8.32 -24.27 4.23
C MET A 97 9.21 -24.63 3.04
N ASP A 98 8.64 -24.53 1.84
CA ASP A 98 9.45 -24.47 0.62
C ASP A 98 10.32 -23.20 0.65
N GLN A 99 11.64 -23.35 0.53
CA GLN A 99 12.58 -22.24 0.68
C GLN A 99 12.52 -21.24 -0.47
N ASP A 100 12.16 -21.68 -1.67
CA ASP A 100 11.96 -20.80 -2.82
C ASP A 100 10.69 -19.97 -2.63
N GLU A 101 9.62 -20.59 -2.13
CA GLU A 101 8.37 -19.93 -1.78
C GLU A 101 8.56 -18.87 -0.68
N TYR A 102 9.27 -19.21 0.39
CA TYR A 102 9.56 -18.28 1.49
C TYR A 102 10.42 -17.09 1.02
N SER A 103 11.47 -17.37 0.25
CA SER A 103 12.33 -16.33 -0.31
C SER A 103 11.55 -15.37 -1.24
N GLN A 104 10.64 -15.90 -2.03
CA GLN A 104 9.77 -15.13 -2.91
C GLN A 104 8.82 -14.21 -2.12
N LEU A 105 8.27 -14.70 -1.01
CA LEU A 105 7.42 -13.88 -0.13
C LEU A 105 8.19 -12.71 0.48
N LEU A 106 9.41 -12.93 0.95
CA LEU A 106 10.27 -11.88 1.48
C LEU A 106 10.61 -10.84 0.41
N GLU A 107 10.92 -11.28 -0.81
CA GLU A 107 11.19 -10.36 -1.93
C GLU A 107 9.96 -9.52 -2.28
N TYR A 108 8.77 -10.10 -2.29
CA TYR A 108 7.52 -9.38 -2.54
C TYR A 108 7.21 -8.37 -1.42
N LEU A 109 7.44 -8.75 -0.16
CA LEU A 109 7.26 -7.88 0.99
C LEU A 109 8.15 -6.63 0.88
N GLU A 110 9.45 -6.82 0.65
CA GLU A 110 10.40 -5.71 0.54
C GLU A 110 10.09 -4.80 -0.66
N LYS A 111 9.84 -5.36 -1.83
CA LYS A 111 9.48 -4.58 -3.02
C LYS A 111 8.19 -3.77 -2.82
N THR A 112 7.17 -4.36 -2.18
CA THR A 112 5.90 -3.67 -1.93
C THR A 112 6.08 -2.56 -0.91
N LYS A 113 6.87 -2.80 0.14
CA LYS A 113 7.25 -1.80 1.16
C LYS A 113 7.98 -0.62 0.52
N GLU A 114 9.01 -0.88 -0.27
CA GLU A 114 9.79 0.15 -0.96
C GLU A 114 8.91 0.99 -1.90
N ASN A 115 8.07 0.35 -2.71
CA ASN A 115 7.16 1.03 -3.61
C ASN A 115 6.20 1.96 -2.85
N ARG A 116 5.62 1.51 -1.74
CA ARG A 116 4.73 2.34 -0.92
C ARG A 116 5.45 3.54 -0.31
N LEU A 117 6.68 3.37 0.18
CA LEU A 117 7.50 4.46 0.71
C LEU A 117 7.84 5.49 -0.36
N VAL A 118 8.18 5.07 -1.57
CA VAL A 118 8.47 5.97 -2.70
C VAL A 118 7.23 6.77 -3.09
N TYR A 119 6.08 6.12 -3.23
CA TYR A 119 4.83 6.81 -3.57
C TYR A 119 4.37 7.75 -2.45
N GLY A 120 4.40 7.30 -1.20
CA GLY A 120 4.02 8.11 -0.05
C GLY A 120 4.90 9.35 0.12
N ASN A 121 6.21 9.20 0.00
CA ASN A 121 7.16 10.30 0.09
C ASN A 121 7.02 11.28 -1.08
N SER A 122 6.79 10.78 -2.30
CA SER A 122 6.57 11.62 -3.47
C SER A 122 5.29 12.45 -3.36
N ALA A 123 4.19 11.85 -2.95
CA ALA A 123 2.92 12.57 -2.73
C ALA A 123 3.03 13.60 -1.61
N ALA A 124 3.68 13.26 -0.49
CA ALA A 124 3.91 14.18 0.61
C ALA A 124 4.85 15.34 0.21
N ALA A 125 5.88 15.08 -0.60
CA ALA A 125 6.76 16.12 -1.12
C ALA A 125 6.03 17.09 -2.06
N VAL A 126 5.20 16.56 -2.98
CA VAL A 126 4.37 17.38 -3.86
C VAL A 126 3.37 18.22 -3.07
N LEU A 127 2.73 17.64 -2.06
CA LEU A 127 1.78 18.37 -1.21
C LEU A 127 2.48 19.46 -0.40
N ARG A 128 3.67 19.18 0.15
CA ARG A 128 4.47 20.19 0.89
C ARG A 128 4.90 21.34 -0.01
N SER A 129 5.39 21.07 -1.23
CA SER A 129 5.77 22.12 -2.17
C SER A 129 4.56 22.97 -2.55
N PHE A 130 3.42 22.35 -2.83
CA PHE A 130 2.18 23.07 -3.11
C PHE A 130 1.75 23.99 -1.96
N ILE A 131 1.78 23.50 -0.71
CA ILE A 131 1.44 24.31 0.47
C ILE A 131 2.45 25.43 0.69
N GLN A 132 3.73 25.21 0.44
CA GLN A 132 4.78 26.23 0.57
C GLN A 132 4.66 27.33 -0.50
N ASP A 133 4.25 26.99 -1.71
CA ASP A 133 4.12 27.92 -2.83
C ASP A 133 2.78 28.69 -2.82
N LEU A 134 1.76 28.20 -2.10
CA LEU A 134 0.44 28.84 -1.97
C LEU A 134 0.52 30.31 -1.54
N PRO A 135 1.28 30.72 -0.50
CA PRO A 135 1.38 32.12 -0.09
C PRO A 135 1.96 33.04 -1.15
N SER A 136 2.97 32.56 -1.91
CA SER A 136 3.58 33.34 -2.98
C SER A 136 2.64 33.49 -4.18
N GLN A 137 1.89 32.45 -4.53
CA GLN A 137 0.88 32.49 -5.59
C GLN A 137 -0.30 33.39 -5.21
N MET A 138 -0.74 33.36 -3.95
CA MET A 138 -1.78 34.28 -3.45
C MET A 138 -1.31 35.72 -3.45
N SER A 139 -0.06 35.98 -3.03
CA SER A 139 0.54 37.33 -3.08
C SER A 139 0.60 37.85 -4.50
N GLN A 140 1.05 37.06 -5.47
CA GLN A 140 1.07 37.43 -6.89
C GLN A 140 -0.32 37.72 -7.44
N ALA A 141 -1.32 36.91 -7.07
CA ALA A 141 -2.70 37.13 -7.48
C ALA A 141 -3.27 38.43 -6.90
N VAL A 142 -2.97 38.74 -5.64
CA VAL A 142 -3.36 40.00 -4.99
C VAL A 142 -2.65 41.19 -5.66
N ASP A 143 -1.36 41.08 -5.98
CA ASP A 143 -0.60 42.12 -6.67
C ASP A 143 -1.14 42.36 -8.08
N ILE A 144 -1.51 41.30 -8.80
CA ILE A 144 -2.17 41.44 -10.11
C ILE A 144 -3.51 42.17 -9.96
N LEU A 145 -4.35 41.73 -8.98
CA LEU A 145 -5.65 42.37 -8.74
C LEU A 145 -5.53 43.85 -8.35
N ASN A 146 -4.53 44.20 -7.52
CA ASN A 146 -4.28 45.58 -7.10
C ASN A 146 -3.74 46.47 -8.21
N ASN A 147 -3.08 45.86 -9.22
CA ASN A 147 -2.50 46.58 -10.35
C ASN A 147 -3.42 46.64 -11.57
N ILE A 148 -4.57 45.95 -11.57
CA ILE A 148 -5.56 46.05 -12.65
C ILE A 148 -6.26 47.41 -12.55
N LYS A 149 -6.07 48.23 -13.57
CA LYS A 149 -6.79 49.50 -13.70
C LYS A 149 -8.28 49.23 -14.03
N PRO A 150 -9.20 50.06 -13.54
CA PRO A 150 -10.64 49.93 -13.82
C PRO A 150 -10.97 49.74 -15.31
N GLU A 151 -10.22 50.43 -16.18
CA GLU A 151 -10.33 50.39 -17.64
C GLU A 151 -10.00 49.00 -18.20
N GLN A 152 -8.99 48.32 -17.65
CA GLN A 152 -8.59 46.95 -18.03
C GLN A 152 -9.61 45.92 -17.61
N PHE A 153 -10.31 46.16 -16.49
CA PHE A 153 -11.38 45.30 -16.02
C PHE A 153 -12.61 45.38 -16.95
N GLU A 154 -12.96 46.55 -17.40
CA GLU A 154 -14.03 46.73 -18.39
C GLU A 154 -13.70 46.13 -19.76
N GLU A 155 -12.44 46.23 -20.18
CA GLU A 155 -11.97 45.63 -21.43
C GLU A 155 -11.96 44.09 -21.36
N ALA A 156 -11.48 43.50 -20.25
CA ALA A 156 -11.54 42.06 -20.01
C ALA A 156 -12.98 41.53 -19.97
N ARG A 157 -13.90 42.25 -19.34
CA ARG A 157 -15.32 41.96 -19.32
C ARG A 157 -15.94 42.00 -20.71
N ARG A 158 -15.57 42.96 -21.51
CA ARG A 158 -16.04 43.08 -22.90
C ARG A 158 -15.52 41.91 -23.76
N LEU A 159 -14.24 41.55 -23.62
CA LEU A 159 -13.66 40.38 -24.29
C LEU A 159 -14.31 39.07 -23.89
N ALA A 160 -14.58 38.89 -22.60
CA ALA A 160 -15.30 37.73 -22.11
C ALA A 160 -16.73 37.62 -22.68
N GLN A 161 -17.43 38.75 -22.80
CA GLN A 161 -18.76 38.77 -23.43
C GLN A 161 -18.72 38.46 -24.93
N ILE A 162 -17.65 38.89 -25.63
CA ILE A 162 -17.44 38.56 -27.04
C ILE A 162 -17.13 37.07 -27.20
N ALA A 163 -16.25 36.51 -26.36
CA ALA A 163 -15.90 35.08 -26.37
C ALA A 163 -17.12 34.18 -26.12
N ASP A 164 -18.01 34.62 -25.22
CA ASP A 164 -19.25 33.91 -24.92
C ASP A 164 -20.22 33.97 -26.10
N LYS A 165 -20.36 35.12 -26.77
CA LYS A 165 -21.21 35.28 -27.95
C LYS A 165 -20.65 34.57 -29.20
N THR A 166 -19.35 34.42 -29.33
CA THR A 166 -18.70 33.72 -30.43
C THR A 166 -18.54 32.20 -30.22
N GLY A 167 -18.95 31.69 -29.07
CA GLY A 167 -18.89 30.24 -28.74
C GLY A 167 -17.47 29.73 -28.54
N MET A 168 -16.47 30.60 -28.36
CA MET A 168 -15.07 30.20 -28.11
C MET A 168 -14.86 29.51 -26.78
N ASN A 169 -15.79 29.64 -25.82
CA ASN A 169 -15.76 28.99 -24.51
C ASN A 169 -16.50 27.66 -24.47
N ASN A 170 -16.84 27.05 -25.61
CA ASN A 170 -17.55 25.78 -25.62
C ASN A 170 -16.51 24.62 -25.63
N PRO A 171 -16.34 23.86 -24.50
CA PRO A 171 -15.36 22.77 -24.42
C PRO A 171 -15.68 21.56 -25.31
N SER A 172 -16.77 21.63 -26.10
CA SER A 172 -17.27 20.52 -26.90
C SER A 172 -16.74 20.47 -28.34
N LYS A 173 -15.90 21.40 -28.78
CA LYS A 173 -15.24 21.31 -30.11
C LYS A 173 -13.87 20.62 -29.98
N VAL A 174 -13.89 19.31 -29.83
CA VAL A 174 -12.72 18.47 -30.15
C VAL A 174 -12.52 18.52 -31.66
N VAL A 175 -11.50 19.21 -32.10
CA VAL A 175 -11.05 19.19 -33.49
C VAL A 175 -10.48 17.78 -33.75
N GLN A 176 -11.23 16.94 -34.46
CA GLN A 176 -10.70 15.69 -34.95
C GLN A 176 -9.61 15.98 -35.98
N MET A 177 -8.38 15.60 -35.67
CA MET A 177 -7.29 15.61 -36.64
C MET A 177 -7.56 14.56 -37.73
N PRO A 178 -7.37 14.86 -39.02
CA PRO A 178 -7.53 13.88 -40.08
C PRO A 178 -6.49 12.76 -39.94
N THR A 179 -6.95 11.51 -39.99
CA THR A 179 -6.10 10.33 -40.03
C THR A 179 -5.35 10.30 -41.35
N PRO A 180 -4.03 10.07 -41.41
CA PRO A 180 -3.31 9.91 -42.68
C PRO A 180 -3.77 8.60 -43.33
N GLU A 181 -4.27 8.73 -44.58
CA GLU A 181 -4.53 7.59 -45.46
C GLU A 181 -3.22 6.87 -45.79
N LYS A 182 -3.29 5.53 -45.78
CA LYS A 182 -2.19 4.63 -46.18
C LYS A 182 -2.06 4.56 -47.70
#